data_3259f1bd65a9f380b96362ec1059b74b
#
_entry.id   3259f1bd65a9f380b96362ec1059b74b
#
_cell.length_a   1.000
_cell.length_b   1.000
_cell.length_c   1.000
_cell.angle_alpha   90.00
_cell.angle_beta   90.00
_cell.angle_gamma   90.00
#
_symmetry.space_group_name_H-M   'P 1'
#
loop_
_entity.id
_entity.type
_entity.pdbx_description
1 polymer ?
#
loop_
_entity_poly.entity_id
_entity_poly.type
_entity_poly.pdbx_seq_one_letter_code
_entity_poly.pdbx_strand_id
1 'polypeptide(L)'
;GIYLLMGEDGSVTHDDGTPFLQYVWGKFWVNNHAHVLQGANGFSTEFLFCGLSSINISPYVTGAVQAKLNQANMKRMPLVTPTKEVLNAFDFSVLPLFEKRRLNIEESKTLAQLRDALLPKLMSGEIRVMDAEKEIEAVA
;
A
#
# COMPACT_ATOMS: atom_id res chain seq x y z
N GLY A 1 5.85 10.17 -3.99
CA GLY A 1 4.49 9.99 -4.51
C GLY A 1 3.79 8.79 -3.87
N ILE A 2 2.52 8.62 -4.21
CA ILE A 2 1.69 7.47 -3.82
C ILE A 2 1.45 6.65 -5.08
N TYR A 3 1.63 5.34 -4.97
CA TYR A 3 1.53 4.41 -6.10
C TYR A 3 0.84 3.13 -5.68
N LEU A 4 0.35 2.39 -6.66
CA LEU A 4 -0.22 1.07 -6.52
C LEU A 4 0.63 0.10 -7.33
N LEU A 5 1.16 -0.93 -6.67
CA LEU A 5 1.85 -2.02 -7.35
C LEU A 5 0.85 -3.17 -7.57
N MET A 6 0.84 -3.71 -8.76
CA MET A 6 0.00 -4.84 -9.16
C MET A 6 0.87 -5.95 -9.73
N GLY A 7 0.70 -7.18 -9.28
CA GLY A 7 1.52 -8.30 -9.73
C GLY A 7 1.44 -8.50 -11.26
N GLU A 8 2.61 -8.62 -11.91
CA GLU A 8 2.71 -8.94 -13.34
C GLU A 8 2.87 -10.44 -13.59
N ASP A 9 3.69 -11.10 -12.77
CA ASP A 9 3.93 -12.54 -12.85
C ASP A 9 4.13 -13.18 -11.47
N GLY A 10 4.05 -14.51 -11.40
CA GLY A 10 4.10 -15.24 -10.13
C GLY A 10 2.79 -15.12 -9.35
N SER A 11 2.83 -14.43 -8.22
CA SER A 11 1.63 -14.15 -7.42
C SER A 11 0.85 -12.98 -8.01
N VAL A 12 -0.03 -13.26 -8.97
CA VAL A 12 -0.84 -12.25 -9.67
C VAL A 12 -2.22 -12.08 -9.04
N THR A 13 -2.82 -13.18 -8.55
CA THR A 13 -4.16 -13.20 -7.96
C THR A 13 -4.18 -13.92 -6.62
N HIS A 14 -5.12 -13.54 -5.78
CA HIS A 14 -5.59 -14.32 -4.65
C HIS A 14 -6.46 -15.50 -5.13
N ASP A 15 -6.83 -16.40 -4.21
CA ASP A 15 -7.66 -17.57 -4.51
C ASP A 15 -9.07 -17.21 -5.04
N ASP A 16 -9.59 -16.06 -4.64
CA ASP A 16 -10.87 -15.51 -5.11
C ASP A 16 -10.77 -14.81 -6.48
N GLY A 17 -9.59 -14.77 -7.08
CA GLY A 17 -9.32 -14.12 -8.35
C GLY A 17 -9.10 -12.61 -8.28
N THR A 18 -9.12 -12.00 -7.09
CA THR A 18 -8.76 -10.59 -6.94
C THR A 18 -7.26 -10.38 -7.10
N PRO A 19 -6.79 -9.21 -7.61
CA PRO A 19 -5.38 -8.98 -7.87
C PRO A 19 -4.56 -8.81 -6.59
N PHE A 20 -3.31 -9.28 -6.61
CA PHE A 20 -2.32 -8.85 -5.63
C PHE A 20 -1.98 -7.38 -5.84
N LEU A 21 -2.38 -6.55 -4.89
CA LEU A 21 -2.15 -5.11 -4.88
C LEU A 21 -1.37 -4.68 -3.66
N GLN A 22 -0.41 -3.78 -3.86
CA GLN A 22 0.31 -3.12 -2.78
C GLN A 22 0.19 -1.60 -2.93
N TYR A 23 -0.36 -0.96 -1.91
CA TYR A 23 -0.42 0.49 -1.80
C TYR A 23 0.87 0.99 -1.15
N VAL A 24 1.68 1.73 -1.90
CA VAL A 24 3.03 2.14 -1.51
C VAL A 24 3.23 3.66 -1.62
N TRP A 25 4.10 4.20 -0.78
CA TRP A 25 4.45 5.62 -0.79
C TRP A 25 5.92 5.83 -0.38
N GLY A 26 6.45 7.05 -0.62
CA GLY A 26 7.83 7.41 -0.31
C GLY A 26 8.81 6.90 -1.34
N LYS A 27 9.95 6.39 -0.87
CA LYS A 27 11.01 5.77 -1.70
C LYS A 27 10.89 4.26 -1.60
N PHE A 28 10.81 3.59 -2.72
CA PHE A 28 10.77 2.13 -2.83
C PHE A 28 11.45 1.68 -4.11
N TRP A 29 11.82 0.42 -4.15
CA TRP A 29 12.37 -0.22 -5.33
C TRP A 29 11.36 -1.24 -5.85
N VAL A 30 11.10 -1.21 -7.15
CA VAL A 30 10.23 -2.19 -7.83
C VAL A 30 11.08 -2.96 -8.84
N ASN A 31 10.97 -4.27 -8.81
CA ASN A 31 11.52 -5.13 -9.85
C ASN A 31 10.58 -5.18 -11.07
N ASN A 32 10.93 -5.95 -12.08
CA ASN A 32 10.16 -6.11 -13.33
C ASN A 32 8.98 -7.08 -13.22
N HIS A 33 8.57 -7.47 -12.00
CA HIS A 33 7.47 -8.41 -11.75
C HIS A 33 6.18 -7.71 -11.25
N ALA A 34 6.12 -6.39 -11.36
CA ALA A 34 4.95 -5.62 -10.97
C ALA A 34 4.70 -4.43 -11.91
N HIS A 35 3.44 -4.20 -12.22
CA HIS A 35 2.98 -2.95 -12.83
C HIS A 35 2.93 -1.86 -11.76
N VAL A 36 3.42 -0.67 -12.11
CA VAL A 36 3.35 0.52 -11.26
C VAL A 36 2.22 1.41 -11.77
N LEU A 37 1.20 1.61 -10.97
CA LEU A 37 0.02 2.38 -11.31
C LEU A 37 -0.06 3.62 -10.42
N GLN A 38 -0.63 4.68 -10.96
CA GLN A 38 -0.91 5.91 -10.24
C GLN A 38 -2.22 6.52 -10.76
N GLY A 39 -2.93 7.23 -9.91
CA GLY A 39 -4.11 7.98 -10.29
C GLY A 39 -3.79 9.04 -11.33
N ALA A 40 -4.68 9.21 -12.29
CA ALA A 40 -4.56 10.19 -13.37
C ALA A 40 -5.96 10.65 -13.84
N ASN A 41 -6.03 11.75 -14.57
CA ASN A 41 -7.27 12.27 -15.16
C ASN A 41 -8.40 12.50 -14.13
N GLY A 42 -8.03 12.93 -12.93
CA GLY A 42 -8.98 13.18 -11.84
C GLY A 42 -9.27 12.00 -10.94
N PHE A 43 -8.76 10.80 -11.25
CA PHE A 43 -8.87 9.63 -10.38
C PHE A 43 -7.72 9.61 -9.39
N SER A 44 -8.01 9.41 -8.10
CA SER A 44 -6.99 9.19 -7.07
C SER A 44 -6.40 7.78 -7.16
N THR A 45 -5.19 7.59 -6.63
CA THR A 45 -4.58 6.24 -6.52
C THR A 45 -5.40 5.35 -5.59
N GLU A 46 -6.02 5.94 -4.58
CA GLU A 46 -6.91 5.28 -3.63
C GLU A 46 -8.21 4.79 -4.29
N PHE A 47 -8.75 5.56 -5.22
CA PHE A 47 -9.89 5.12 -6.03
C PHE A 47 -9.51 3.88 -6.87
N LEU A 48 -8.36 3.92 -7.53
CA LEU A 48 -7.84 2.76 -8.29
C LEU A 48 -7.63 1.54 -7.37
N PHE A 49 -7.06 1.74 -6.19
CA PHE A 49 -6.87 0.68 -5.21
C PHE A 49 -8.20 0.03 -4.82
N CYS A 50 -9.19 0.82 -4.41
CA CYS A 50 -10.49 0.30 -4.00
C CYS A 50 -11.23 -0.38 -5.16
N GLY A 51 -11.21 0.22 -6.35
CA GLY A 51 -11.85 -0.33 -7.53
C GLY A 51 -11.23 -1.66 -7.97
N LEU A 52 -9.92 -1.72 -8.07
CA LEU A 52 -9.20 -2.93 -8.49
C LEU A 52 -9.26 -4.04 -7.45
N SER A 53 -9.28 -3.73 -6.15
CA SER A 53 -9.36 -4.73 -5.07
C SER A 53 -10.63 -5.59 -5.11
N SER A 54 -11.67 -5.14 -5.81
CA SER A 54 -12.97 -5.81 -5.88
C SER A 54 -13.22 -6.56 -7.20
N ILE A 55 -12.28 -6.50 -8.15
CA ILE A 55 -12.44 -7.08 -9.48
C ILE A 55 -11.82 -8.47 -9.52
N ASN A 56 -12.56 -9.46 -10.03
CA ASN A 56 -11.96 -10.74 -10.40
C ASN A 56 -11.23 -10.57 -11.73
N ILE A 57 -9.89 -10.68 -11.68
CA ILE A 57 -9.00 -10.51 -12.85
C ILE A 57 -8.58 -11.82 -13.49
N SER A 58 -9.02 -12.97 -12.99
CA SER A 58 -8.68 -14.30 -13.54
C SER A 58 -8.88 -14.40 -15.06
N PRO A 59 -9.92 -13.80 -15.68
CA PRO A 59 -10.10 -13.83 -17.13
C PRO A 59 -9.00 -13.10 -17.93
N TYR A 60 -8.22 -12.25 -17.28
CA TYR A 60 -7.14 -11.46 -17.90
C TYR A 60 -5.75 -12.04 -17.64
N VAL A 61 -5.67 -13.01 -16.73
CA VAL A 61 -4.42 -13.71 -16.39
C VAL A 61 -4.18 -14.84 -17.38
N THR A 62 -2.94 -14.97 -17.83
CA THR A 62 -2.50 -16.02 -18.76
C THR A 62 -1.39 -16.84 -18.11
N GLY A 63 -1.05 -17.98 -18.71
CA GLY A 63 0.04 -18.86 -18.25
C GLY A 63 -0.47 -20.00 -17.36
N ALA A 64 -0.34 -21.24 -17.89
CA ALA A 64 -0.81 -22.45 -17.18
C ALA A 64 0.12 -22.89 -16.05
N VAL A 65 1.43 -22.59 -16.16
CA VAL A 65 2.45 -22.96 -15.15
C VAL A 65 2.80 -21.78 -14.25
N GLN A 66 2.92 -20.60 -14.84
CA GLN A 66 3.17 -19.37 -14.11
C GLN A 66 2.16 -18.32 -14.54
N ALA A 67 1.35 -17.88 -13.59
CA ALA A 67 0.35 -16.84 -13.82
C ALA A 67 1.04 -15.55 -14.27
N LYS A 68 0.49 -14.91 -15.32
CA LYS A 68 1.01 -13.65 -15.86
C LYS A 68 -0.12 -12.71 -16.27
N LEU A 69 -0.05 -11.48 -15.82
CA LEU A 69 -0.88 -10.37 -16.24
C LEU A 69 -0.02 -9.40 -17.05
N ASN A 70 -0.05 -9.50 -18.37
CA ASN A 70 0.66 -8.55 -19.21
C ASN A 70 -0.06 -7.20 -19.28
N GLN A 71 0.68 -6.17 -19.70
CA GLN A 71 0.16 -4.80 -19.77
C GLN A 71 -1.07 -4.65 -20.70
N ALA A 72 -1.12 -5.42 -21.80
CA ALA A 72 -2.26 -5.36 -22.72
C ALA A 72 -3.54 -5.91 -22.08
N ASN A 73 -3.44 -7.02 -21.36
CA ASN A 73 -4.56 -7.60 -20.63
C ASN A 73 -4.98 -6.70 -19.44
N MET A 74 -4.03 -6.15 -18.71
CA MET A 74 -4.31 -5.19 -17.62
C MET A 74 -5.13 -3.99 -18.13
N LYS A 75 -4.79 -3.42 -19.29
CA LYS A 75 -5.52 -2.30 -19.88
C LYS A 75 -6.94 -2.64 -20.35
N ARG A 76 -7.28 -3.90 -20.47
CA ARG A 76 -8.62 -4.37 -20.85
C ARG A 76 -9.54 -4.60 -19.66
N MET A 77 -9.00 -4.57 -18.46
CA MET A 77 -9.81 -4.78 -17.25
C MET A 77 -10.85 -3.65 -17.11
N PRO A 78 -12.11 -3.99 -16.80
CA PRO A 78 -13.14 -2.99 -16.61
C PRO A 78 -12.89 -2.24 -15.30
N LEU A 79 -12.91 -0.93 -15.36
CA LEU A 79 -12.93 -0.07 -14.19
C LEU A 79 -14.17 0.81 -14.24
N VAL A 80 -14.90 0.86 -13.14
CA VAL A 80 -16.05 1.75 -13.02
C VAL A 80 -15.59 3.19 -13.16
N THR A 81 -16.24 3.94 -14.04
CA THR A 81 -15.97 5.37 -14.26
C THR A 81 -17.15 6.17 -13.72
N PRO A 82 -17.08 6.65 -12.46
CA PRO A 82 -18.16 7.44 -11.86
C PRO A 82 -18.21 8.86 -12.46
N THR A 83 -19.31 9.57 -12.19
CA THR A 83 -19.36 11.01 -12.46
C THR A 83 -18.37 11.77 -11.55
N LYS A 84 -18.03 12.98 -11.93
CA LYS A 84 -17.10 13.82 -11.17
C LYS A 84 -17.60 14.08 -9.73
N GLU A 85 -18.91 14.25 -9.57
CA GLU A 85 -19.55 14.49 -8.28
C GLU A 85 -19.37 13.28 -7.35
N VAL A 86 -19.60 12.06 -7.88
CA VAL A 86 -19.41 10.82 -7.13
C VAL A 86 -17.94 10.60 -6.78
N LEU A 87 -17.03 10.89 -7.72
CA LEU A 87 -15.59 10.78 -7.48
C LEU A 87 -15.13 11.76 -6.40
N ASN A 88 -15.59 13.01 -6.44
CA ASN A 88 -15.28 14.00 -5.39
C ASN A 88 -15.82 13.57 -4.03
N ALA A 89 -17.03 13.02 -3.96
CA ALA A 89 -17.62 12.52 -2.72
C ALA A 89 -16.84 11.31 -2.16
N PHE A 90 -16.40 10.42 -3.05
CA PHE A 90 -15.52 9.31 -2.70
C PHE A 90 -14.20 9.83 -2.12
N ASP A 91 -13.51 10.70 -2.84
CA ASP A 91 -12.21 11.23 -2.42
C ASP A 91 -12.32 12.00 -1.10
N PHE A 92 -13.35 12.82 -0.93
CA PHE A 92 -13.62 13.51 0.34
C PHE A 92 -13.74 12.55 1.54
N SER A 93 -14.37 11.40 1.33
CA SER A 93 -14.60 10.41 2.39
C SER A 93 -13.40 9.47 2.61
N VAL A 94 -12.70 9.11 1.55
CA VAL A 94 -11.74 8.00 1.55
C VAL A 94 -10.30 8.48 1.73
N LEU A 95 -9.90 9.61 1.11
CA LEU A 95 -8.53 10.09 1.20
C LEU A 95 -8.05 10.34 2.64
N PRO A 96 -8.87 10.93 3.56
CA PRO A 96 -8.46 11.11 4.95
C PRO A 96 -8.20 9.77 5.67
N LEU A 97 -8.93 8.71 5.33
CA LEU A 97 -8.73 7.37 5.91
C LEU A 97 -7.39 6.77 5.47
N PHE A 98 -7.06 6.90 4.19
CA PHE A 98 -5.77 6.45 3.67
C PHE A 98 -4.61 7.28 4.22
N GLU A 99 -4.78 8.59 4.39
CA GLU A 99 -3.80 9.44 5.04
C GLU A 99 -3.57 9.00 6.49
N LYS A 100 -4.64 8.82 7.27
CA LYS A 100 -4.53 8.32 8.64
C LYS A 100 -3.84 6.96 8.69
N ARG A 101 -4.15 6.06 7.75
CA ARG A 101 -3.47 4.77 7.63
C ARG A 101 -1.95 4.94 7.42
N ARG A 102 -1.54 5.84 6.50
CA ARG A 102 -0.12 6.11 6.26
C ARG A 102 0.58 6.64 7.51
N LEU A 103 -0.02 7.63 8.17
CA LEU A 103 0.51 8.20 9.41
C LEU A 103 0.68 7.14 10.50
N ASN A 104 -0.32 6.30 10.72
CA ASN A 104 -0.26 5.23 11.71
C ASN A 104 0.84 4.20 11.39
N ILE A 105 1.07 3.90 10.11
CA ILE A 105 2.15 2.99 9.71
C ILE A 105 3.53 3.62 9.96
N GLU A 106 3.73 4.89 9.66
CA GLU A 106 5.00 5.59 9.92
C GLU A 106 5.25 5.72 11.42
N GLU A 107 4.22 6.07 12.21
CA GLU A 107 4.30 6.08 13.67
C GLU A 107 4.68 4.71 14.23
N SER A 108 4.04 3.64 13.74
CA SER A 108 4.36 2.27 14.15
C SER A 108 5.81 1.88 13.85
N LYS A 109 6.35 2.32 12.71
CA LYS A 109 7.77 2.13 12.38
C LYS A 109 8.70 2.88 13.33
N THR A 110 8.36 4.13 13.66
CA THR A 110 9.13 4.94 14.60
C THR A 110 9.13 4.32 15.99
N LEU A 111 7.96 3.89 16.48
CA LEU A 111 7.84 3.21 17.77
C LEU A 111 8.61 1.89 17.81
N ALA A 112 8.60 1.12 16.72
CA ALA A 112 9.39 -0.10 16.62
C ALA A 112 10.90 0.20 16.67
N GLN A 113 11.38 1.22 15.98
CA GLN A 113 12.78 1.65 16.02
C GLN A 113 13.19 2.11 17.42
N LEU A 114 12.36 2.89 18.10
CA LEU A 114 12.59 3.31 19.49
C LEU A 114 12.66 2.11 20.43
N ARG A 115 11.70 1.20 20.34
CA ARG A 115 11.71 -0.04 21.14
C ARG A 115 13.01 -0.82 20.93
N ASP A 116 13.38 -1.04 19.66
CA ASP A 116 14.56 -1.86 19.33
C ASP A 116 15.88 -1.18 19.73
N ALA A 117 15.92 0.15 19.79
CA ALA A 117 17.05 0.91 20.29
C ALA A 117 17.16 0.91 21.84
N LEU A 118 16.02 1.00 22.53
CA LEU A 118 15.99 1.14 24.00
C LEU A 118 16.01 -0.20 24.73
N LEU A 119 15.35 -1.23 24.20
CA LEU A 119 15.19 -2.51 24.89
C LEU A 119 16.51 -3.18 25.28
N PRO A 120 17.53 -3.28 24.40
CA PRO A 120 18.84 -3.85 24.78
C PRO A 120 19.53 -3.07 25.91
N LYS A 121 19.42 -1.73 25.89
CA LYS A 121 20.05 -0.86 26.90
C LYS A 121 19.36 -0.97 28.26
N LEU A 122 18.02 -1.11 28.26
CA LEU A 122 17.26 -1.36 29.49
C LEU A 122 17.59 -2.73 30.07
N MET A 123 17.67 -3.77 29.24
CA MET A 123 17.96 -5.14 29.69
C MET A 123 19.40 -5.31 30.20
N SER A 124 20.35 -4.57 29.63
CA SER A 124 21.74 -4.57 30.11
C SER A 124 21.96 -3.69 31.35
N GLY A 125 20.98 -2.86 31.72
CA GLY A 125 21.10 -1.89 32.81
C GLY A 125 21.95 -0.66 32.44
N GLU A 126 22.27 -0.47 31.16
CA GLU A 126 22.98 0.72 30.65
C GLU A 126 22.17 1.99 30.86
N ILE A 127 20.84 1.93 30.67
CA ILE A 127 19.91 3.01 31.00
C ILE A 127 18.83 2.52 31.97
N ARG A 128 18.30 3.46 32.76
CA ARG A 128 17.16 3.20 33.66
C ARG A 128 15.85 3.54 32.96
N VAL A 129 14.74 2.98 33.41
CA VAL A 129 13.40 3.23 32.86
C VAL A 129 13.06 4.74 32.82
N MET A 130 13.37 5.47 33.91
CA MET A 130 13.14 6.93 33.96
C MET A 130 13.95 7.73 32.91
N ASP A 131 15.10 7.24 32.51
CA ASP A 131 15.95 7.90 31.50
C ASP A 131 15.41 7.57 30.09
N ALA A 132 14.92 6.36 29.87
CA ALA A 132 14.27 5.95 28.63
C ALA A 132 12.96 6.73 28.39
N GLU A 133 12.17 6.99 29.44
CA GLU A 133 10.96 7.81 29.36
C GLU A 133 11.26 9.22 28.85
N LYS A 134 12.33 9.87 29.35
CA LYS A 134 12.74 11.19 28.86
C LYS A 134 13.20 11.19 27.40
N GLU A 135 13.88 10.14 26.95
CA GLU A 135 14.28 10.01 25.54
C GLU A 135 13.06 9.86 24.62
N ILE A 136 12.03 9.13 25.04
CA ILE A 136 10.77 8.98 24.30
C ILE A 136 10.03 10.31 24.23
N GLU A 137 9.88 11.03 25.35
CA GLU A 137 9.20 12.33 25.40
C GLU A 137 9.89 13.41 24.53
N ALA A 138 11.20 13.31 24.34
CA ALA A 138 11.95 14.24 23.50
C ALA A 138 11.75 14.03 21.99
N VAL A 139 11.20 12.88 21.58
CA VAL A 139 10.99 12.47 20.17
C VAL A 139 9.51 12.46 19.80
N ALA A 140 8.61 12.44 20.75
CA ALA A 140 7.15 12.45 20.54
C ALA A 140 6.63 13.88 20.27
#